data_d1381b4d6be34a2beddb5fc09115d2c3
#
_entry.id   d1381b4d6be34a2beddb5fc09115d2c3
#
_cell.length_a   1.000
_cell.length_b   1.000
_cell.length_c   1.000
_cell.angle_alpha   90.00
_cell.angle_beta   90.00
_cell.angle_gamma   90.00
#
_symmetry.space_group_name_H-M   'P 1'
#
loop_
_entity.id
_entity.type
_entity.pdbx_description
1 polymer ?
#
loop_
_entity_poly.entity_id
_entity_poly.type
_entity_poly.pdbx_seq_one_letter_code
_entity_poly.pdbx_strand_id
1 'polypeptide(L)'
;MKIGSMRSRLFCSALALTAGLIASPAIAQTATDTTNSATKVLASSGSGFNVSAVESLIERGDAAVAAGNLAQAKKDYDNARTASKQLLAFYRDLSGAFRGLDARIPREMDTKGREALALLAQTNLRLAALFRRQGQPEIAVPVLVEVVRLMTPAKPEGQKAYQSLIELGFVETPYRGASAPQ
;
A
#
# COMPACT_ATOMS: atom_id res chain seq x y z
N MET A 1 25.86 36.72 39.14
CA MET A 1 25.51 38.08 39.58
C MET A 1 24.38 38.59 38.71
N LYS A 2 23.25 39.04 39.32
CA LYS A 2 21.95 39.59 38.85
C LYS A 2 21.00 38.58 38.21
N ILE A 3 19.99 38.05 38.84
CA ILE A 3 18.77 38.41 39.62
C ILE A 3 17.97 39.57 38.96
N GLY A 4 16.77 39.25 38.56
CA GLY A 4 15.69 40.19 38.25
C GLY A 4 14.57 39.45 37.49
N SER A 5 13.52 39.18 38.09
CA SER A 5 12.37 39.77 38.75
C SER A 5 11.11 39.50 37.87
N MET A 6 10.31 38.54 38.18
CA MET A 6 8.99 38.55 38.80
C MET A 6 8.10 39.78 38.46
N ARG A 7 7.02 39.56 37.70
CA ARG A 7 5.78 40.35 37.78
C ARG A 7 4.54 39.51 37.50
N SER A 8 3.92 39.15 38.62
CA SER A 8 2.53 38.76 38.82
C SER A 8 1.58 39.88 38.35
N ARG A 9 0.52 39.61 37.65
CA ARG A 9 -0.67 40.46 37.62
C ARG A 9 -1.92 39.58 37.73
N LEU A 10 -2.45 39.55 38.94
CA LEU A 10 -3.83 39.25 39.27
C LEU A 10 -4.70 40.35 38.69
N PHE A 11 -5.82 39.96 38.02
CA PHE A 11 -7.00 40.79 37.89
C PHE A 11 -8.24 39.96 38.23
N CYS A 12 -8.81 40.29 39.36
CA CYS A 12 -10.17 39.97 39.81
C CYS A 12 -11.18 40.91 39.13
N SER A 13 -12.38 40.42 38.93
CA SER A 13 -13.68 41.07 38.86
C SER A 13 -14.45 40.60 37.58
N ALA A 14 -15.72 40.30 37.54
CA ALA A 14 -16.83 40.41 38.45
C ALA A 14 -17.96 39.51 37.93
N LEU A 15 -18.77 39.10 38.85
CA LEU A 15 -20.01 38.33 38.72
C LEU A 15 -21.11 39.12 37.96
N ALA A 16 -21.72 38.54 36.95
CA ALA A 16 -23.03 38.97 36.46
C ALA A 16 -23.91 37.75 36.09
N LEU A 17 -24.85 37.47 36.97
CA LEU A 17 -25.93 36.50 36.75
C LEU A 17 -26.94 37.12 35.77
N THR A 18 -27.12 36.51 34.61
CA THR A 18 -28.34 36.70 33.77
C THR A 18 -28.90 35.32 33.44
N ALA A 19 -30.05 35.05 34.05
CA ALA A 19 -30.90 33.93 33.71
C ALA A 19 -31.56 34.19 32.34
N GLY A 20 -31.09 33.47 31.31
CA GLY A 20 -31.70 33.40 30.00
C GLY A 20 -32.27 32.01 29.77
N LEU A 21 -33.63 31.90 29.77
CA LEU A 21 -34.33 30.74 29.23
C LEU A 21 -34.00 30.62 27.75
N ILE A 22 -33.21 29.63 27.36
CA ILE A 22 -33.03 29.29 25.95
C ILE A 22 -33.75 27.97 25.71
N ALA A 23 -34.87 28.04 24.98
CA ALA A 23 -35.53 26.88 24.42
C ALA A 23 -34.57 26.13 23.50
N SER A 24 -34.26 24.89 23.85
CA SER A 24 -33.45 23.97 23.00
C SER A 24 -34.32 23.59 21.79
N PRO A 25 -33.86 23.84 20.54
CA PRO A 25 -34.44 23.16 19.39
C PRO A 25 -34.03 21.69 19.48
N ALA A 26 -34.99 20.79 19.52
CA ALA A 26 -34.79 19.38 19.30
C ALA A 26 -34.25 19.17 17.87
N ILE A 27 -32.95 18.97 17.75
CA ILE A 27 -32.35 18.49 16.51
C ILE A 27 -32.73 17.03 16.41
N ALA A 28 -33.73 16.74 15.56
CA ALA A 28 -33.97 15.39 15.08
C ALA A 28 -32.69 14.91 14.35
N GLN A 29 -31.84 14.15 15.04
CA GLN A 29 -30.75 13.42 14.43
C GLN A 29 -31.36 12.32 13.55
N THR A 30 -31.31 12.54 12.26
CA THR A 30 -31.51 11.49 11.26
C THR A 30 -30.45 10.42 11.45
N ALA A 31 -30.81 9.38 12.20
CA ALA A 31 -30.00 8.18 12.39
C ALA A 31 -30.07 7.30 11.14
N THR A 32 -29.44 7.69 10.03
CA THR A 32 -29.49 6.86 8.82
C THR A 32 -28.15 6.67 8.12
N ASP A 33 -27.02 7.23 8.62
CA ASP A 33 -25.74 7.07 7.90
C ASP A 33 -24.57 6.51 8.72
N THR A 34 -24.79 6.17 9.99
CA THR A 34 -23.69 5.74 10.86
C THR A 34 -23.36 4.24 10.72
N THR A 35 -24.25 3.44 10.12
CA THR A 35 -24.06 2.00 9.98
C THR A 35 -23.16 1.61 8.80
N ASN A 36 -23.04 2.44 7.78
CA ASN A 36 -22.21 2.14 6.60
C ASN A 36 -20.74 2.60 6.75
N SER A 37 -20.45 3.52 7.66
CA SER A 37 -19.07 4.01 7.87
C SER A 37 -18.25 3.13 8.79
N ALA A 38 -18.87 2.49 9.79
CA ALA A 38 -18.18 1.58 10.73
C ALA A 38 -17.72 0.27 10.08
N THR A 39 -18.39 -0.16 8.99
CA THR A 39 -18.14 -1.46 8.35
C THR A 39 -16.93 -1.44 7.41
N LYS A 40 -16.34 -0.28 7.09
CA LYS A 40 -15.19 -0.17 6.17
C LYS A 40 -13.89 0.24 6.86
N VAL A 41 -13.80 0.15 8.18
CA VAL A 41 -12.63 0.62 8.96
C VAL A 41 -11.33 -0.06 8.54
N LEU A 42 -11.37 -1.36 8.24
CA LEU A 42 -10.18 -2.09 7.79
C LEU A 42 -9.81 -1.83 6.32
N ALA A 43 -10.77 -1.42 5.50
CA ALA A 43 -10.53 -1.05 4.11
C ALA A 43 -10.14 0.43 3.95
N SER A 44 -10.22 1.22 5.03
CA SER A 44 -9.79 2.63 5.02
C SER A 44 -8.27 2.74 5.02
N SER A 45 -7.76 3.82 4.46
CA SER A 45 -6.31 4.08 4.32
C SER A 45 -5.51 4.02 5.63
N GLY A 46 -6.18 4.10 6.79
CA GLY A 46 -5.54 4.04 8.11
C GLY A 46 -5.25 2.63 8.64
N SER A 47 -5.85 1.57 8.09
CA SER A 47 -5.74 0.21 8.66
C SER A 47 -4.48 -0.56 8.24
N GLY A 48 -3.75 -0.10 7.24
CA GLY A 48 -2.57 -0.81 6.71
C GLY A 48 -2.86 -2.09 5.92
N PHE A 49 -4.10 -2.60 5.94
CA PHE A 49 -4.50 -3.83 5.25
C PHE A 49 -5.42 -3.54 4.05
N ASN A 50 -4.91 -2.79 3.09
CA ASN A 50 -5.61 -2.47 1.83
C ASN A 50 -4.61 -2.08 0.73
N VAL A 51 -5.11 -1.99 -0.51
CA VAL A 51 -4.31 -1.62 -1.70
C VAL A 51 -3.64 -0.25 -1.53
N SER A 52 -4.36 0.75 -1.06
CA SER A 52 -3.85 2.12 -0.86
C SER A 52 -2.70 2.19 0.16
N ALA A 53 -2.74 1.37 1.22
CA ALA A 53 -1.64 1.28 2.18
C ALA A 53 -0.37 0.69 1.54
N VAL A 54 -0.52 -0.29 0.64
CA VAL A 54 0.61 -0.84 -0.11
C VAL A 54 1.19 0.20 -1.07
N GLU A 55 0.35 0.93 -1.77
CA GLU A 55 0.77 2.04 -2.66
C GLU A 55 1.57 3.09 -1.89
N SER A 56 1.09 3.51 -0.71
CA SER A 56 1.80 4.45 0.15
C SER A 56 3.17 3.92 0.60
N LEU A 57 3.30 2.61 0.85
CA LEU A 57 4.60 1.98 1.14
C LEU A 57 5.55 2.05 -0.05
N ILE A 58 5.03 1.79 -1.25
CA ILE A 58 5.82 1.88 -2.50
C ILE A 58 6.28 3.32 -2.73
N GLU A 59 5.39 4.31 -2.60
CA GLU A 59 5.72 5.73 -2.77
C GLU A 59 6.78 6.20 -1.77
N ARG A 60 6.70 5.79 -0.50
CA ARG A 60 7.74 6.08 0.50
C ARG A 60 9.07 5.45 0.13
N GLY A 61 9.05 4.22 -0.37
CA GLY A 61 10.23 3.55 -0.88
C GLY A 61 10.86 4.30 -2.06
N ASP A 62 10.04 4.74 -3.02
CA ASP A 62 10.48 5.54 -4.17
C ASP A 62 11.08 6.89 -3.72
N ALA A 63 10.46 7.57 -2.76
CA ALA A 63 10.99 8.80 -2.16
C ALA A 63 12.32 8.57 -1.43
N ALA A 64 12.45 7.47 -0.70
CA ALA A 64 13.70 7.11 -0.03
C ALA A 64 14.82 6.81 -1.03
N VAL A 65 14.51 6.16 -2.17
CA VAL A 65 15.48 5.97 -3.28
C VAL A 65 15.93 7.30 -3.85
N ALA A 66 15.00 8.24 -4.07
CA ALA A 66 15.30 9.58 -4.57
C ALA A 66 16.19 10.38 -3.60
N ALA A 67 15.98 10.20 -2.30
CA ALA A 67 16.81 10.80 -1.25
C ALA A 67 18.15 10.08 -1.01
N GLY A 68 18.44 8.99 -1.74
CA GLY A 68 19.66 8.19 -1.56
C GLY A 68 19.64 7.27 -0.33
N ASN A 69 18.53 7.20 0.41
CA ASN A 69 18.38 6.34 1.59
C ASN A 69 17.94 4.93 1.18
N LEU A 70 18.87 4.15 0.63
CA LEU A 70 18.58 2.82 0.09
C LEU A 70 18.18 1.81 1.19
N ALA A 71 18.61 2.01 2.44
CA ALA A 71 18.23 1.16 3.57
C ALA A 71 16.75 1.35 3.92
N GLN A 72 16.27 2.59 4.00
CA GLN A 72 14.86 2.89 4.21
C GLN A 72 14.00 2.43 3.03
N ALA A 73 14.45 2.66 1.80
CA ALA A 73 13.77 2.18 0.60
C ALA A 73 13.55 0.66 0.63
N LYS A 74 14.61 -0.11 0.98
CA LYS A 74 14.51 -1.56 1.14
C LYS A 74 13.44 -1.95 2.15
N LYS A 75 13.43 -1.30 3.32
CA LYS A 75 12.46 -1.57 4.38
C LYS A 75 11.02 -1.31 3.92
N ASP A 76 10.78 -0.18 3.26
CA ASP A 76 9.43 0.17 2.77
C ASP A 76 8.97 -0.79 1.66
N TYR A 77 9.84 -1.17 0.73
CA TYR A 77 9.52 -2.17 -0.29
C TYR A 77 9.31 -3.58 0.28
N ASP A 78 10.10 -4.01 1.27
CA ASP A 78 9.89 -5.31 1.94
C ASP A 78 8.53 -5.34 2.66
N ASN A 79 8.14 -4.24 3.31
CA ASN A 79 6.82 -4.10 3.91
C ASN A 79 5.71 -4.12 2.86
N ALA A 80 5.86 -3.39 1.74
CA ALA A 80 4.92 -3.40 0.63
C ALA A 80 4.76 -4.80 0.03
N ARG A 81 5.88 -5.53 -0.17
CA ARG A 81 5.88 -6.91 -0.65
C ARG A 81 5.12 -7.85 0.28
N THR A 82 5.38 -7.73 1.58
CA THR A 82 4.70 -8.55 2.60
C THR A 82 3.21 -8.28 2.62
N ALA A 83 2.81 -7.01 2.67
CA ALA A 83 1.41 -6.60 2.65
C ALA A 83 0.69 -7.05 1.37
N SER A 84 1.32 -6.91 0.19
CA SER A 84 0.77 -7.40 -1.09
C SER A 84 0.53 -8.89 -1.08
N LYS A 85 1.47 -9.68 -0.54
CA LYS A 85 1.31 -11.15 -0.42
C LYS A 85 0.15 -11.53 0.49
N GLN A 86 0.01 -10.83 1.62
CA GLN A 86 -1.09 -11.05 2.56
C GLN A 86 -2.45 -10.72 1.94
N LEU A 87 -2.56 -9.58 1.24
CA LEU A 87 -3.77 -9.19 0.54
C LEU A 87 -4.14 -10.20 -0.56
N LEU A 88 -3.15 -10.63 -1.35
CA LEU A 88 -3.37 -11.62 -2.41
C LEU A 88 -3.87 -12.96 -1.85
N ALA A 89 -3.29 -13.43 -0.75
CA ALA A 89 -3.73 -14.64 -0.07
C ALA A 89 -5.17 -14.49 0.43
N PHE A 90 -5.46 -13.41 1.14
CA PHE A 90 -6.79 -13.09 1.66
C PHE A 90 -7.85 -13.08 0.55
N TYR A 91 -7.61 -12.40 -0.58
CA TYR A 91 -8.58 -12.34 -1.67
C TYR A 91 -8.78 -13.69 -2.35
N ARG A 92 -7.73 -14.50 -2.49
CA ARG A 92 -7.82 -15.87 -3.00
C ARG A 92 -8.65 -16.77 -2.10
N ASP A 93 -8.39 -16.74 -0.80
CA ASP A 93 -9.06 -17.58 0.18
C ASP A 93 -10.55 -17.24 0.23
N LEU A 94 -10.87 -15.93 0.25
CA LEU A 94 -12.26 -15.48 0.25
C LEU A 94 -12.97 -15.81 -1.06
N SER A 95 -12.32 -15.62 -2.22
CA SER A 95 -12.87 -16.06 -3.51
C SER A 95 -13.15 -17.56 -3.54
N GLY A 96 -12.22 -18.36 -3.00
CA GLY A 96 -12.36 -19.81 -2.90
C GLY A 96 -13.52 -20.25 -2.03
N ALA A 97 -13.69 -19.61 -0.86
CA ALA A 97 -14.73 -19.95 0.10
C ALA A 97 -16.17 -19.75 -0.43
N PHE A 98 -16.36 -18.80 -1.35
CA PHE A 98 -17.67 -18.50 -1.94
C PHE A 98 -17.89 -19.10 -3.32
N ARG A 99 -16.95 -19.89 -3.82
CA ARG A 99 -17.08 -20.54 -5.14
C ARG A 99 -18.21 -21.56 -5.12
N GLY A 100 -19.19 -21.35 -6.02
CA GLY A 100 -20.39 -22.19 -6.08
C GLY A 100 -21.54 -21.75 -5.16
N LEU A 101 -21.30 -20.76 -4.27
CA LEU A 101 -22.33 -20.22 -3.38
C LEU A 101 -22.90 -18.89 -3.89
N ASP A 102 -22.05 -17.92 -4.18
CA ASP A 102 -22.43 -16.62 -4.71
C ASP A 102 -21.35 -16.12 -5.68
N ALA A 103 -21.67 -16.01 -6.95
CA ALA A 103 -20.71 -15.64 -7.99
C ALA A 103 -20.25 -14.18 -7.93
N ARG A 104 -20.93 -13.31 -7.19
CA ARG A 104 -20.58 -11.88 -7.07
C ARG A 104 -19.31 -11.70 -6.23
N ILE A 105 -19.21 -12.44 -5.11
CA ILE A 105 -18.09 -12.35 -4.17
C ILE A 105 -16.77 -12.80 -4.83
N PRO A 106 -16.67 -13.98 -5.46
CA PRO A 106 -15.47 -14.36 -6.20
C PRO A 106 -15.04 -13.34 -7.25
N ARG A 107 -15.98 -12.77 -8.03
CA ARG A 107 -15.66 -11.76 -9.05
C ARG A 107 -15.03 -10.50 -8.46
N GLU A 108 -15.55 -10.01 -7.35
CA GLU A 108 -14.98 -8.89 -6.63
C GLU A 108 -13.59 -9.22 -6.08
N MET A 109 -13.45 -10.36 -5.41
CA MET A 109 -12.19 -10.81 -4.81
C MET A 109 -11.12 -11.09 -5.87
N ASP A 110 -11.48 -11.67 -7.00
CA ASP A 110 -10.56 -11.90 -8.11
C ASP A 110 -10.07 -10.58 -8.73
N THR A 111 -10.90 -9.53 -8.74
CA THR A 111 -10.49 -8.20 -9.20
C THR A 111 -9.49 -7.58 -8.24
N LYS A 112 -9.79 -7.55 -6.95
CA LYS A 112 -8.88 -7.06 -5.91
C LYS A 112 -7.60 -7.89 -5.81
N GLY A 113 -7.70 -9.20 -6.04
CA GLY A 113 -6.55 -10.09 -6.10
C GLY A 113 -5.61 -9.76 -7.26
N ARG A 114 -6.14 -9.38 -8.43
CA ARG A 114 -5.32 -8.92 -9.56
C ARG A 114 -4.61 -7.60 -9.26
N GLU A 115 -5.25 -6.67 -8.55
CA GLU A 115 -4.63 -5.42 -8.11
C GLU A 115 -3.48 -5.69 -7.12
N ALA A 116 -3.71 -6.51 -6.10
CA ALA A 116 -2.68 -6.91 -5.14
C ALA A 116 -1.50 -7.64 -5.82
N LEU A 117 -1.80 -8.49 -6.83
CA LEU A 117 -0.77 -9.17 -7.62
C LEU A 117 0.08 -8.20 -8.44
N ALA A 118 -0.55 -7.19 -9.06
CA ALA A 118 0.17 -6.17 -9.81
C ALA A 118 1.09 -5.34 -8.89
N LEU A 119 0.61 -4.95 -7.71
CA LEU A 119 1.43 -4.25 -6.70
C LEU A 119 2.60 -5.11 -6.22
N LEU A 120 2.40 -6.41 -6.00
CA LEU A 120 3.48 -7.35 -5.65
C LEU A 120 4.54 -7.40 -6.75
N ALA A 121 4.13 -7.49 -8.01
CA ALA A 121 5.05 -7.50 -9.14
C ALA A 121 5.83 -6.19 -9.26
N GLN A 122 5.15 -5.04 -9.13
CA GLN A 122 5.78 -3.72 -9.15
C GLN A 122 6.77 -3.54 -8.01
N THR A 123 6.42 -3.97 -6.79
CA THR A 123 7.30 -3.91 -5.62
C THR A 123 8.55 -4.77 -5.83
N ASN A 124 8.38 -5.98 -6.34
CA ASN A 124 9.50 -6.87 -6.64
C ASN A 124 10.44 -6.29 -7.72
N LEU A 125 9.91 -5.64 -8.76
CA LEU A 125 10.74 -4.95 -9.75
C LEU A 125 11.57 -3.83 -9.13
N ARG A 126 10.99 -3.06 -8.20
CA ARG A 126 11.71 -1.99 -7.46
C ARG A 126 12.79 -2.56 -6.54
N LEU A 127 12.48 -3.64 -5.82
CA LEU A 127 13.46 -4.35 -4.99
C LEU A 127 14.62 -4.89 -5.84
N ALA A 128 14.34 -5.49 -6.98
CA ALA A 128 15.39 -5.98 -7.87
C ALA A 128 16.27 -4.83 -8.40
N ALA A 129 15.67 -3.71 -8.79
CA ALA A 129 16.40 -2.51 -9.19
C ALA A 129 17.25 -1.94 -8.04
N LEU A 130 16.72 -1.95 -6.81
CA LEU A 130 17.45 -1.51 -5.62
C LEU A 130 18.68 -2.39 -5.36
N PHE A 131 18.54 -3.72 -5.40
CA PHE A 131 19.66 -4.65 -5.22
C PHE A 131 20.73 -4.47 -6.30
N ARG A 132 20.34 -4.26 -7.56
CA ARG A 132 21.28 -3.93 -8.64
C ARG A 132 22.06 -2.64 -8.35
N ARG A 133 21.40 -1.59 -7.83
CA ARG A 133 22.07 -0.33 -7.41
C ARG A 133 23.02 -0.50 -6.24
N GLN A 134 22.76 -1.49 -5.38
CA GLN A 134 23.62 -1.84 -4.24
C GLN A 134 24.79 -2.77 -4.64
N GLY A 135 24.92 -3.14 -5.92
CA GLY A 135 25.94 -4.07 -6.38
C GLY A 135 25.68 -5.51 -5.96
N GLN A 136 24.43 -5.87 -5.72
CA GLN A 136 23.99 -7.21 -5.29
C GLN A 136 23.07 -7.86 -6.34
N PRO A 137 23.52 -8.05 -7.59
CA PRO A 137 22.68 -8.59 -8.65
C PRO A 137 22.20 -10.02 -8.37
N GLU A 138 22.97 -10.82 -7.63
CA GLU A 138 22.62 -12.18 -7.25
C GLU A 138 21.35 -12.25 -6.38
N ILE A 139 21.08 -11.22 -5.57
CA ILE A 139 19.85 -11.11 -4.78
C ILE A 139 18.67 -10.64 -5.65
N ALA A 140 18.93 -9.87 -6.69
CA ALA A 140 17.90 -9.42 -7.61
C ALA A 140 17.32 -10.56 -8.45
N VAL A 141 18.13 -11.57 -8.80
CA VAL A 141 17.72 -12.67 -9.70
C VAL A 141 16.50 -13.44 -9.19
N PRO A 142 16.47 -14.00 -7.98
CA PRO A 142 15.31 -14.73 -7.51
C PRO A 142 14.06 -13.86 -7.40
N VAL A 143 14.21 -12.57 -7.12
CA VAL A 143 13.10 -11.61 -7.08
C VAL A 143 12.52 -11.38 -8.48
N LEU A 144 13.35 -11.26 -9.51
CA LEU A 144 12.93 -11.14 -10.90
C LEU A 144 12.25 -12.42 -11.40
N VAL A 145 12.78 -13.59 -11.05
CA VAL A 145 12.17 -14.89 -11.38
C VAL A 145 10.78 -15.00 -10.75
N GLU A 146 10.60 -14.52 -9.52
CA GLU A 146 9.26 -14.47 -8.88
C GLU A 146 8.29 -13.62 -9.73
N VAL A 147 8.69 -12.45 -10.23
CA VAL A 147 7.85 -11.61 -11.10
C VAL A 147 7.49 -12.34 -12.39
N VAL A 148 8.46 -12.99 -13.07
CA VAL A 148 8.19 -13.76 -14.29
C VAL A 148 7.18 -14.87 -14.03
N ARG A 149 7.27 -15.56 -12.89
CA ARG A 149 6.31 -16.62 -12.52
C ARG A 149 4.90 -16.08 -12.23
N LEU A 150 4.81 -14.93 -11.56
CA LEU A 150 3.53 -14.33 -11.15
C LEU A 150 2.77 -13.70 -12.33
N MET A 151 3.50 -12.96 -13.17
CA MET A 151 2.90 -12.13 -14.21
C MET A 151 2.99 -12.74 -15.61
N THR A 152 3.80 -13.79 -15.79
CA THR A 152 4.19 -14.36 -17.08
C THR A 152 4.84 -13.31 -18.01
N PRO A 153 5.67 -13.69 -18.99
CA PRO A 153 6.24 -12.73 -19.95
C PRO A 153 5.22 -12.10 -20.90
N ALA A 154 3.96 -12.56 -20.87
CA ALA A 154 2.87 -11.96 -21.63
C ALA A 154 2.35 -10.63 -21.03
N LYS A 155 2.69 -10.35 -19.75
CA LYS A 155 2.33 -9.11 -19.07
C LYS A 155 3.55 -8.16 -19.00
N PRO A 156 3.33 -6.84 -19.00
CA PRO A 156 4.43 -5.86 -19.02
C PRO A 156 5.45 -6.04 -17.89
N GLU A 157 4.98 -6.31 -16.68
CA GLU A 157 5.86 -6.53 -15.52
C GLU A 157 6.71 -7.81 -15.68
N GLY A 158 6.10 -8.90 -16.15
CA GLY A 158 6.81 -10.15 -16.42
C GLY A 158 7.83 -10.00 -17.55
N GLN A 159 7.48 -9.26 -18.61
CA GLN A 159 8.41 -8.95 -19.70
C GLN A 159 9.59 -8.10 -19.20
N LYS A 160 9.32 -7.07 -18.39
CA LYS A 160 10.37 -6.23 -17.80
C LYS A 160 11.29 -7.02 -16.89
N ALA A 161 10.73 -7.94 -16.09
CA ALA A 161 11.53 -8.81 -15.22
C ALA A 161 12.41 -9.76 -16.06
N TYR A 162 11.84 -10.38 -17.10
CA TYR A 162 12.59 -11.26 -17.99
C TYR A 162 13.71 -10.52 -18.73
N GLN A 163 13.43 -9.32 -19.24
CA GLN A 163 14.44 -8.46 -19.84
C GLN A 163 15.59 -8.13 -18.88
N SER A 164 15.25 -7.86 -17.61
CA SER A 164 16.27 -7.61 -16.57
C SER A 164 17.14 -8.84 -16.28
N LEU A 165 16.61 -10.07 -16.41
CA LEU A 165 17.40 -11.30 -16.30
C LEU A 165 18.38 -11.47 -17.49
N ILE A 166 17.97 -11.06 -18.70
CA ILE A 166 18.87 -11.02 -19.87
C ILE A 166 19.99 -10.02 -19.64
N GLU A 167 19.67 -8.80 -19.18
CA GLU A 167 20.67 -7.75 -18.88
C GLU A 167 21.67 -8.17 -17.81
N LEU A 168 21.28 -9.02 -16.88
CA LEU A 168 22.13 -9.60 -15.85
C LEU A 168 22.94 -10.82 -16.33
N GLY A 169 22.72 -11.29 -17.57
CA GLY A 169 23.43 -12.44 -18.13
C GLY A 169 22.97 -13.81 -17.62
N PHE A 170 21.82 -13.89 -16.95
CA PHE A 170 21.26 -15.17 -16.48
C PHE A 170 20.43 -15.89 -17.55
N VAL A 171 20.02 -15.19 -18.59
CA VAL A 171 19.25 -15.70 -19.73
C VAL A 171 19.80 -15.06 -20.99
N GLU A 172 19.98 -15.85 -22.07
CA GLU A 172 20.50 -15.36 -23.33
C GLU A 172 19.40 -15.17 -24.39
N THR A 173 18.32 -15.96 -24.30
CA THR A 173 17.27 -15.99 -25.34
C THR A 173 16.24 -14.89 -25.09
N PRO A 174 16.05 -13.93 -26.01
CA PRO A 174 15.02 -12.91 -25.86
C PRO A 174 13.61 -13.50 -26.09
N TYR A 175 12.65 -13.09 -25.26
CA TYR A 175 11.25 -13.41 -25.43
C TYR A 175 10.64 -12.57 -26.56
N ARG A 176 10.12 -13.22 -27.61
CA ARG A 176 9.55 -12.53 -28.78
C ARG A 176 8.01 -12.42 -28.76
N GLY A 177 7.35 -12.94 -27.70
CA GLY A 177 5.89 -13.01 -27.64
C GLY A 177 5.28 -14.10 -28.54
N ALA A 178 4.02 -14.43 -28.30
CA ALA A 178 3.30 -15.44 -29.09
C ALA A 178 2.89 -14.96 -30.49
N SER A 179 3.13 -13.68 -30.82
CA SER A 179 2.68 -13.04 -32.08
C SER A 179 3.81 -12.73 -33.06
N ALA A 180 5.04 -13.14 -32.79
CA ALA A 180 6.12 -12.98 -33.78
C ALA A 180 6.04 -14.15 -34.77
N PRO A 181 5.79 -13.90 -36.09
CA PRO A 181 5.92 -14.95 -37.09
C PRO A 181 7.38 -15.42 -37.10
N GLN A 182 7.55 -16.74 -37.14
CA GLN A 182 8.84 -17.38 -37.37
C GLN A 182 9.36 -17.11 -38.76
#